data_34232295e928d475c4125b865c7afde1
#
_entry.id   34232295e928d475c4125b865c7afde1
#
_cell.length_a   1.000
_cell.length_b   1.000
_cell.length_c   1.000
_cell.angle_alpha   90.00
_cell.angle_beta   90.00
_cell.angle_gamma   90.00
#
_symmetry.space_group_name_H-M   'P 1'
#
loop_
_entity.id
_entity.type
_entity.pdbx_description
1 polymer ?
#
loop_
_entity_poly.entity_id
_entity_poly.type
_entity_poly.pdbx_seq_one_letter_code
_entity_poly.pdbx_strand_id
1 'polypeptide(L)'
;MPPLAPASCPDGDDAVALATLLERVSLARFQANDSVRRQPRLSDASPRPVTRWLSSASPAAFTAYAGLAAFATYFSMYAYRKPFTVASFPGELDIPGLPHLGYKSLFIIAQGVGYAASKFLGIKFVSELSPGRRAATILGLIGAAELALLLFAILPPPYSAISMTLNGLPLGMIWGLVFGFLEGRRVSDLLGVGLSISFIVSSGVVKTVGRWLLSTGVPEVWMPVTVGALFALPLVLFVAMLAQLPPPSAEDEASRTKRAPMSAAERNAFFRANAPGLVALVVLYVLLTAFRDLRDNFARELWDALGFAGEPAILTTAELPVAFGALIGVGAIYLIKDNRRALMAIHGIMLFGSFLIGGSTILFDLGAIGPVPWMISVGLGLYLGYVPFNSVLFDRLIAALGSVATAGFLIYVADAFGYLGSMTVLVTKSVGSPNLSWLEFFRVFAYVTAVVTGVLYVGSALYFRGRTREG
;
A
#
# COMPACT_ATOMS: atom_id res chain seq x y z
N MET A 1 16.43 32.22 -65.32
CA MET A 1 16.10 31.19 -64.35
C MET A 1 15.32 30.11 -65.05
N PRO A 2 15.83 28.89 -65.23
CA PRO A 2 15.09 27.77 -65.80
C PRO A 2 14.20 27.10 -64.80
N PRO A 3 13.08 26.45 -65.17
CA PRO A 3 12.12 25.84 -64.28
C PRO A 3 12.65 24.50 -63.72
N LEU A 4 12.33 24.23 -62.41
CA LEU A 4 12.62 22.99 -61.71
C LEU A 4 11.77 21.85 -62.28
N ALA A 5 12.41 20.75 -62.65
CA ALA A 5 11.78 19.51 -63.05
C ALA A 5 11.08 18.80 -61.86
N PRO A 6 9.99 18.07 -62.10
CA PRO A 6 9.27 17.33 -61.05
C PRO A 6 10.08 16.12 -60.61
N ALA A 7 10.10 15.89 -59.27
CA ALA A 7 10.71 14.72 -58.65
C ALA A 7 9.98 13.44 -59.10
N SER A 8 10.73 12.45 -59.60
CA SER A 8 10.25 11.13 -59.98
C SER A 8 9.81 10.35 -58.70
N CYS A 9 8.63 9.74 -58.75
CA CYS A 9 8.20 8.74 -57.77
C CYS A 9 9.20 7.57 -57.72
N PRO A 10 9.47 7.03 -56.52
CA PRO A 10 10.30 5.83 -56.44
C PRO A 10 9.59 4.62 -57.05
N ASP A 11 10.36 3.85 -57.82
CA ASP A 11 9.90 2.68 -58.57
C ASP A 11 9.28 1.63 -57.61
N GLY A 12 8.24 0.92 -58.10
CA GLY A 12 7.49 -0.08 -57.36
C GLY A 12 8.32 -1.22 -56.77
N ASP A 13 9.54 -1.43 -57.25
CA ASP A 13 10.47 -2.45 -56.76
C ASP A 13 11.06 -2.13 -55.38
N ASP A 14 11.27 -0.86 -55.04
CA ASP A 14 11.77 -0.44 -53.73
C ASP A 14 10.70 -0.60 -52.63
N ALA A 15 9.43 -0.40 -52.93
CA ALA A 15 8.33 -0.61 -51.99
C ALA A 15 8.13 -2.11 -51.67
N VAL A 16 8.30 -2.99 -52.67
CA VAL A 16 8.24 -4.44 -52.50
C VAL A 16 9.46 -4.94 -51.71
N ALA A 17 10.66 -4.39 -51.94
CA ALA A 17 11.86 -4.73 -51.18
C ALA A 17 11.75 -4.30 -49.72
N LEU A 18 11.18 -3.12 -49.44
CA LEU A 18 10.96 -2.63 -48.08
C LEU A 18 9.91 -3.47 -47.33
N ALA A 19 8.81 -3.85 -47.99
CA ALA A 19 7.79 -4.73 -47.43
C ALA A 19 8.36 -6.11 -47.09
N THR A 20 9.18 -6.69 -47.97
CA THR A 20 9.83 -7.98 -47.76
C THR A 20 10.89 -7.92 -46.60
N LEU A 21 11.57 -6.78 -46.46
CA LEU A 21 12.50 -6.54 -45.38
C LEU A 21 11.78 -6.41 -44.01
N LEU A 22 10.67 -5.69 -43.98
CA LEU A 22 9.84 -5.53 -42.80
C LEU A 22 9.20 -6.86 -42.35
N GLU A 23 8.79 -7.69 -43.30
CA GLU A 23 8.26 -9.03 -43.05
C GLU A 23 9.35 -9.98 -42.50
N ARG A 24 10.56 -9.94 -43.06
CA ARG A 24 11.72 -10.69 -42.53
C ARG A 24 12.14 -10.21 -41.15
N VAL A 25 12.13 -8.92 -40.85
CA VAL A 25 12.42 -8.36 -39.53
C VAL A 25 11.32 -8.72 -38.54
N SER A 26 10.06 -8.74 -38.94
CA SER A 26 8.91 -9.17 -38.14
C SER A 26 9.00 -10.68 -37.81
N LEU A 27 9.30 -11.53 -38.79
CA LEU A 27 9.51 -12.97 -38.63
C LEU A 27 10.72 -13.27 -37.77
N ALA A 28 11.83 -12.55 -37.94
CA ALA A 28 13.03 -12.70 -37.10
C ALA A 28 12.75 -12.27 -35.64
N ARG A 29 11.97 -11.20 -35.42
CA ARG A 29 11.52 -10.81 -34.08
C ARG A 29 10.56 -11.84 -33.46
N PHE A 30 9.68 -12.44 -34.27
CA PHE A 30 8.76 -13.48 -33.81
C PHE A 30 9.53 -14.75 -33.44
N GLN A 31 10.51 -15.16 -34.23
CA GLN A 31 11.40 -16.31 -33.96
C GLN A 31 12.36 -16.05 -32.79
N ALA A 32 12.87 -14.83 -32.63
CA ALA A 32 13.68 -14.44 -31.46
C ALA A 32 12.84 -14.44 -30.19
N ASN A 33 11.57 -14.05 -30.27
CA ASN A 33 10.65 -14.10 -29.13
C ASN A 33 10.23 -15.53 -28.76
N ASP A 34 10.15 -16.43 -29.74
CA ASP A 34 9.91 -17.87 -29.52
C ASP A 34 11.16 -18.61 -28.99
N SER A 35 12.36 -18.20 -29.37
CA SER A 35 13.59 -18.73 -28.80
C SER A 35 13.80 -18.28 -27.34
N VAL A 36 13.37 -17.06 -26.99
CA VAL A 36 13.32 -16.56 -25.59
C VAL A 36 12.26 -17.32 -24.77
N ARG A 37 11.14 -17.73 -25.38
CA ARG A 37 10.14 -18.60 -24.74
C ARG A 37 10.60 -20.06 -24.56
N ARG A 38 11.58 -20.52 -25.35
CA ARG A 38 12.22 -21.85 -25.23
C ARG A 38 13.51 -21.85 -24.45
N GLN A 39 13.73 -20.87 -23.54
CA GLN A 39 14.79 -21.07 -22.57
C GLN A 39 14.49 -22.32 -21.75
N PRO A 40 15.45 -23.27 -21.62
CA PRO A 40 15.25 -24.46 -20.82
C PRO A 40 14.85 -24.02 -19.42
N ARG A 41 13.74 -24.58 -18.91
CA ARG A 41 13.33 -24.41 -17.53
C ARG A 41 14.54 -24.77 -16.65
N LEU A 42 15.21 -23.76 -16.13
CA LEU A 42 16.24 -23.96 -15.13
C LEU A 42 15.60 -24.67 -13.93
N SER A 43 15.94 -25.90 -13.77
CA SER A 43 15.68 -26.88 -12.74
C SER A 43 14.67 -27.98 -13.12
N ASP A 44 15.22 -29.11 -13.62
CA ASP A 44 14.69 -30.47 -13.40
C ASP A 44 14.81 -30.90 -11.92
N ALA A 45 14.93 -29.98 -10.98
CA ALA A 45 14.82 -30.27 -9.58
C ALA A 45 13.36 -30.62 -9.27
N SER A 46 13.09 -31.85 -8.85
CA SER A 46 11.78 -32.28 -8.39
C SER A 46 11.18 -31.25 -7.43
N PRO A 47 9.89 -30.82 -7.59
CA PRO A 47 9.31 -29.80 -6.77
C PRO A 47 9.47 -30.15 -5.29
N ARG A 48 9.84 -29.17 -4.48
CA ARG A 48 10.05 -29.32 -3.04
C ARG A 48 8.85 -29.99 -2.37
N PRO A 49 9.01 -30.75 -1.29
CA PRO A 49 7.91 -31.50 -0.68
C PRO A 49 6.69 -30.63 -0.36
N VAL A 50 6.91 -29.44 0.20
CA VAL A 50 5.84 -28.48 0.53
C VAL A 50 5.14 -27.96 -0.73
N THR A 51 5.86 -27.65 -1.78
CA THR A 51 5.30 -27.20 -3.07
C THR A 51 4.42 -28.31 -3.68
N ARG A 52 4.84 -29.58 -3.62
CA ARG A 52 4.04 -30.72 -4.08
C ARG A 52 2.76 -30.88 -3.28
N TRP A 53 2.87 -30.82 -1.95
CA TRP A 53 1.70 -30.87 -1.07
C TRP A 53 0.72 -29.73 -1.38
N LEU A 54 1.19 -28.49 -1.52
CA LEU A 54 0.37 -27.34 -1.85
C LEU A 54 -0.34 -27.48 -3.22
N SER A 55 0.29 -28.13 -4.19
CA SER A 55 -0.31 -28.35 -5.52
C SER A 55 -1.49 -29.33 -5.49
N SER A 56 -1.59 -30.17 -4.45
CA SER A 56 -2.67 -31.14 -4.24
C SER A 56 -3.56 -30.82 -3.04
N ALA A 57 -3.26 -29.73 -2.32
CA ALA A 57 -3.99 -29.33 -1.12
C ALA A 57 -5.41 -28.84 -1.44
N SER A 58 -6.31 -29.00 -0.48
CA SER A 58 -7.64 -28.39 -0.59
C SER A 58 -7.57 -26.86 -0.74
N PRO A 59 -8.51 -26.22 -1.41
CA PRO A 59 -8.54 -24.75 -1.54
C PRO A 59 -8.45 -24.03 -0.19
N ALA A 60 -9.06 -24.57 0.86
CA ALA A 60 -9.01 -24.00 2.21
C ALA A 60 -7.59 -24.09 2.81
N ALA A 61 -6.93 -25.25 2.71
CA ALA A 61 -5.58 -25.45 3.22
C ALA A 61 -4.56 -24.57 2.46
N PHE A 62 -4.69 -24.50 1.15
CA PHE A 62 -3.88 -23.60 0.32
C PHE A 62 -4.06 -22.14 0.73
N THR A 63 -5.32 -21.66 0.85
CA THR A 63 -5.63 -20.28 1.24
C THR A 63 -5.10 -19.96 2.63
N ALA A 64 -5.24 -20.88 3.59
CA ALA A 64 -4.69 -20.69 4.93
C ALA A 64 -3.16 -20.57 4.93
N TYR A 65 -2.46 -21.46 4.20
CA TYR A 65 -1.01 -21.41 4.09
C TYR A 65 -0.52 -20.13 3.39
N ALA A 66 -1.07 -19.81 2.23
CA ALA A 66 -0.68 -18.65 1.44
C ALA A 66 -1.00 -17.34 2.18
N GLY A 67 -2.16 -17.29 2.83
CA GLY A 67 -2.59 -16.16 3.65
C GLY A 67 -1.67 -15.94 4.85
N LEU A 68 -1.35 -17.00 5.59
CA LEU A 68 -0.43 -16.94 6.73
C LEU A 68 0.96 -16.50 6.30
N ALA A 69 1.52 -17.09 5.24
CA ALA A 69 2.86 -16.77 4.75
C ALA A 69 2.95 -15.29 4.29
N ALA A 70 1.95 -14.81 3.56
CA ALA A 70 1.91 -13.44 3.08
C ALA A 70 1.68 -12.44 4.23
N PHE A 71 0.69 -12.71 5.10
CA PHE A 71 0.41 -11.91 6.29
C PHE A 71 1.66 -11.76 7.15
N ALA A 72 2.28 -12.88 7.52
CA ALA A 72 3.41 -12.88 8.45
C ALA A 72 4.70 -12.31 7.84
N THR A 73 4.91 -12.46 6.53
CA THR A 73 6.01 -11.78 5.82
C THR A 73 5.84 -10.27 5.88
N TYR A 74 4.66 -9.77 5.54
CA TYR A 74 4.39 -8.34 5.53
C TYR A 74 4.31 -7.77 6.96
N PHE A 75 3.79 -8.55 7.90
CA PHE A 75 3.83 -8.26 9.33
C PHE A 75 5.28 -8.06 9.81
N SER A 76 6.17 -8.99 9.51
CA SER A 76 7.58 -8.91 9.92
C SER A 76 8.30 -7.72 9.28
N MET A 77 7.94 -7.32 8.05
CA MET A 77 8.50 -6.14 7.39
C MET A 77 8.23 -4.85 8.19
N TYR A 78 7.11 -4.76 8.91
CA TYR A 78 6.79 -3.58 9.71
C TYR A 78 7.79 -3.34 10.84
N ALA A 79 8.51 -4.37 11.30
CA ALA A 79 9.58 -4.24 12.27
C ALA A 79 10.74 -3.35 11.80
N TYR A 80 10.94 -3.25 10.48
CA TYR A 80 11.95 -2.41 9.86
C TYR A 80 11.44 -1.00 9.49
N ARG A 81 10.14 -0.75 9.71
CA ARG A 81 9.49 0.48 9.26
C ARG A 81 8.97 1.35 10.41
N LYS A 82 8.31 0.79 11.40
CA LYS A 82 7.48 1.52 12.34
C LYS A 82 8.02 1.70 13.78
N PRO A 83 8.93 0.89 14.28
CA PRO A 83 9.35 1.00 15.68
C PRO A 83 9.86 2.39 16.07
N PHE A 84 10.62 3.06 15.20
CA PHE A 84 11.19 4.39 15.50
C PHE A 84 10.12 5.42 15.88
N THR A 85 8.87 5.24 15.44
CA THR A 85 7.80 6.21 15.72
C THR A 85 7.36 6.26 17.20
N VAL A 86 7.80 5.30 18.03
CA VAL A 86 7.52 5.34 19.49
C VAL A 86 8.65 5.99 20.30
N ALA A 87 9.75 6.37 19.67
CA ALA A 87 10.79 7.19 20.28
C ALA A 87 10.43 8.68 20.23
N SER A 88 11.04 9.48 21.08
CA SER A 88 10.79 10.93 21.15
C SER A 88 11.72 11.73 20.26
N PHE A 89 12.99 11.31 20.14
CA PHE A 89 14.05 12.00 19.43
C PHE A 89 14.10 13.50 19.78
N PRO A 90 14.56 13.86 20.98
CA PRO A 90 14.57 15.23 21.45
C PRO A 90 15.44 16.12 20.56
N GLY A 91 15.00 17.38 20.38
CA GLY A 91 15.65 18.37 19.55
C GLY A 91 14.91 18.62 18.24
N GLU A 92 15.37 19.62 17.53
CA GLU A 92 14.73 20.11 16.31
C GLU A 92 15.76 20.57 15.29
N LEU A 93 15.35 20.57 14.03
CA LEU A 93 16.09 21.14 12.92
C LEU A 93 15.80 22.64 12.89
N ASP A 94 16.85 23.44 13.14
CA ASP A 94 16.79 24.89 13.05
C ASP A 94 17.53 25.34 11.77
N ILE A 95 16.77 25.83 10.81
CA ILE A 95 17.31 26.43 9.58
C ILE A 95 16.83 27.88 9.53
N PRO A 96 17.73 28.86 9.44
CA PRO A 96 17.34 30.26 9.36
C PRO A 96 16.30 30.52 8.27
N GLY A 97 15.17 31.14 8.66
CA GLY A 97 14.08 31.45 7.75
C GLY A 97 13.08 30.32 7.50
N LEU A 98 13.28 29.14 8.09
CA LEU A 98 12.32 28.05 8.10
C LEU A 98 11.82 27.81 9.54
N PRO A 99 10.57 27.37 9.71
CA PRO A 99 10.06 27.00 11.04
C PRO A 99 10.79 25.80 11.61
N HIS A 100 10.89 25.77 12.94
CA HIS A 100 11.50 24.66 13.68
C HIS A 100 10.79 23.33 13.39
N LEU A 101 11.52 22.30 13.02
CA LEU A 101 11.01 20.97 12.72
C LEU A 101 11.62 19.94 13.69
N GLY A 102 10.82 19.39 14.60
CA GLY A 102 11.29 18.36 15.53
C GLY A 102 11.87 17.14 14.80
N TYR A 103 12.94 16.55 15.31
CA TYR A 103 13.64 15.44 14.64
C TYR A 103 12.74 14.24 14.35
N LYS A 104 11.80 13.90 15.23
CA LYS A 104 10.82 12.84 14.94
C LYS A 104 10.02 13.11 13.67
N SER A 105 9.49 14.32 13.51
CA SER A 105 8.76 14.72 12.30
C SER A 105 9.66 14.69 11.07
N LEU A 106 10.90 15.16 11.19
CA LEU A 106 11.91 15.09 10.13
C LEU A 106 12.14 13.64 9.67
N PHE A 107 12.32 12.70 10.61
CA PHE A 107 12.56 11.28 10.28
C PHE A 107 11.35 10.62 9.63
N ILE A 108 10.12 10.94 10.09
CA ILE A 108 8.89 10.45 9.47
C ILE A 108 8.77 10.97 8.03
N ILE A 109 9.03 12.25 7.80
CA ILE A 109 9.03 12.85 6.46
C ILE A 109 10.10 12.20 5.58
N ALA A 110 11.32 12.07 6.07
CA ALA A 110 12.45 11.48 5.34
C ALA A 110 12.14 10.03 4.90
N GLN A 111 11.63 9.18 5.83
CA GLN A 111 11.21 7.83 5.50
C GLN A 111 10.06 7.83 4.49
N GLY A 112 9.08 8.73 4.66
CA GLY A 112 7.94 8.88 3.77
C GLY A 112 8.35 9.27 2.35
N VAL A 113 9.33 10.17 2.18
CA VAL A 113 9.89 10.54 0.88
C VAL A 113 10.55 9.34 0.20
N GLY A 114 11.40 8.59 0.92
CA GLY A 114 12.00 7.36 0.41
C GLY A 114 10.95 6.33 -0.01
N TYR A 115 9.92 6.15 0.82
CA TYR A 115 8.82 5.22 0.55
C TYR A 115 7.97 5.66 -0.66
N ALA A 116 7.68 6.95 -0.81
CA ALA A 116 6.98 7.49 -1.97
C ALA A 116 7.81 7.33 -3.26
N ALA A 117 9.10 7.68 -3.23
CA ALA A 117 10.01 7.46 -4.36
C ALA A 117 10.06 5.98 -4.79
N SER A 118 10.05 5.08 -3.83
CA SER A 118 9.98 3.63 -4.06
C SER A 118 8.74 3.20 -4.84
N LYS A 119 7.60 3.85 -4.65
CA LYS A 119 6.38 3.52 -5.39
C LYS A 119 6.54 3.76 -6.89
N PHE A 120 7.19 4.85 -7.28
CA PHE A 120 7.47 5.15 -8.70
C PHE A 120 8.51 4.19 -9.30
N LEU A 121 9.61 3.97 -8.60
CA LEU A 121 10.67 3.05 -9.03
C LEU A 121 10.19 1.60 -9.07
N GLY A 122 9.37 1.22 -8.09
CA GLY A 122 8.86 -0.14 -7.91
C GLY A 122 7.92 -0.60 -9.01
N ILE A 123 7.20 0.30 -9.70
CA ILE A 123 6.29 -0.05 -10.79
C ILE A 123 7.04 -0.87 -11.86
N LYS A 124 8.17 -0.35 -12.34
CA LYS A 124 8.99 -1.03 -13.34
C LYS A 124 9.71 -2.23 -12.75
N PHE A 125 10.39 -2.04 -11.62
CA PHE A 125 11.21 -3.06 -10.99
C PHE A 125 10.40 -4.33 -10.61
N VAL A 126 9.24 -4.16 -9.97
CA VAL A 126 8.40 -5.29 -9.53
C VAL A 126 7.75 -6.00 -10.72
N SER A 127 7.33 -5.26 -11.76
CA SER A 127 6.69 -5.84 -12.94
C SER A 127 7.64 -6.66 -13.82
N GLU A 128 8.91 -6.30 -13.88
CA GLU A 128 9.95 -6.99 -14.64
C GLU A 128 10.59 -8.16 -13.88
N LEU A 129 10.31 -8.28 -12.58
CA LEU A 129 10.95 -9.29 -11.74
C LEU A 129 10.38 -10.69 -11.95
N SER A 130 11.25 -11.64 -12.30
CA SER A 130 10.87 -13.04 -12.46
C SER A 130 10.39 -13.67 -11.13
N PRO A 131 9.37 -14.54 -11.15
CA PRO A 131 8.82 -15.17 -9.94
C PRO A 131 9.87 -15.83 -9.06
N GLY A 132 10.87 -16.50 -9.66
CA GLY A 132 11.93 -17.20 -8.95
C GLY A 132 12.89 -16.30 -8.15
N ARG A 133 12.95 -15.01 -8.46
CA ARG A 133 13.81 -14.03 -7.77
C ARG A 133 13.08 -13.25 -6.67
N ARG A 134 11.75 -13.31 -6.60
CA ARG A 134 10.95 -12.49 -5.66
C ARG A 134 11.36 -12.67 -4.20
N ALA A 135 11.53 -13.90 -3.74
CA ALA A 135 11.91 -14.18 -2.35
C ALA A 135 13.29 -13.61 -2.00
N ALA A 136 14.30 -13.83 -2.85
CA ALA A 136 15.63 -13.27 -2.65
C ALA A 136 15.61 -11.74 -2.69
N THR A 137 14.81 -11.15 -3.56
CA THR A 137 14.64 -9.70 -3.64
C THR A 137 14.01 -9.14 -2.37
N ILE A 138 12.97 -9.77 -1.81
CA ILE A 138 12.38 -9.36 -0.52
C ILE A 138 13.44 -9.34 0.57
N LEU A 139 14.22 -10.44 0.71
CA LEU A 139 15.27 -10.52 1.73
C LEU A 139 16.36 -9.46 1.51
N GLY A 140 16.78 -9.23 0.28
CA GLY A 140 17.79 -8.21 -0.06
C GLY A 140 17.29 -6.78 0.24
N LEU A 141 16.05 -6.46 -0.10
CA LEU A 141 15.45 -5.15 0.20
C LEU A 141 15.28 -4.93 1.70
N ILE A 142 14.86 -5.96 2.45
CA ILE A 142 14.75 -5.85 3.91
C ILE A 142 16.15 -5.76 4.54
N GLY A 143 17.13 -6.50 4.05
CA GLY A 143 18.53 -6.36 4.48
C GLY A 143 19.06 -4.94 4.26
N ALA A 144 18.76 -4.32 3.12
CA ALA A 144 19.09 -2.93 2.84
C ALA A 144 18.38 -1.95 3.81
N ALA A 145 17.11 -2.24 4.13
CA ALA A 145 16.36 -1.43 5.11
C ALA A 145 16.96 -1.55 6.52
N GLU A 146 17.40 -2.73 6.93
CA GLU A 146 18.06 -2.95 8.22
C GLU A 146 19.42 -2.25 8.28
N LEU A 147 20.23 -2.32 7.21
CA LEU A 147 21.50 -1.58 7.13
C LEU A 147 21.25 -0.06 7.23
N ALA A 148 20.17 0.44 6.66
CA ALA A 148 19.79 1.84 6.80
C ALA A 148 19.40 2.19 8.24
N LEU A 149 18.75 1.28 8.99
CA LEU A 149 18.47 1.46 10.43
C LEU A 149 19.77 1.42 11.27
N LEU A 150 20.72 0.58 10.91
CA LEU A 150 22.04 0.57 11.54
C LEU A 150 22.76 1.92 11.30
N LEU A 151 22.70 2.42 10.06
CA LEU A 151 23.27 3.74 9.73
C LEU A 151 22.54 4.86 10.50
N PHE A 152 21.21 4.75 10.69
CA PHE A 152 20.42 5.67 11.52
C PHE A 152 20.92 5.71 12.96
N ALA A 153 21.29 4.57 13.53
CA ALA A 153 21.79 4.49 14.91
C ALA A 153 23.18 5.13 15.08
N ILE A 154 23.98 5.17 14.01
CA ILE A 154 25.39 5.67 14.03
C ILE A 154 25.46 7.16 13.70
N LEU A 155 24.62 7.63 12.77
CA LEU A 155 24.67 9.03 12.33
C LEU A 155 23.94 9.95 13.32
N PRO A 156 24.57 11.09 13.70
CA PRO A 156 23.87 12.07 14.51
C PRO A 156 22.78 12.81 13.72
N PRO A 157 21.71 13.30 14.39
CA PRO A 157 20.77 14.25 13.78
C PRO A 157 21.50 15.54 13.34
N PRO A 158 21.10 16.19 12.26
CA PRO A 158 19.99 15.82 11.36
C PRO A 158 20.37 14.80 10.27
N TYR A 159 21.65 14.40 10.16
CA TYR A 159 22.15 13.54 9.07
C TYR A 159 21.52 12.15 9.05
N SER A 160 21.08 11.66 10.21
CA SER A 160 20.31 10.41 10.33
C SER A 160 18.98 10.42 9.53
N ALA A 161 18.47 11.60 9.12
CA ALA A 161 17.34 11.68 8.20
C ALA A 161 17.63 11.08 6.81
N ILE A 162 18.88 11.14 6.35
CA ILE A 162 19.30 10.53 5.08
C ILE A 162 19.12 9.00 5.17
N SER A 163 19.54 8.40 6.29
CA SER A 163 19.37 6.96 6.50
C SER A 163 17.89 6.55 6.58
N MET A 164 17.01 7.40 7.11
CA MET A 164 15.57 7.14 7.08
C MET A 164 14.99 7.20 5.66
N THR A 165 15.47 8.09 4.80
CA THR A 165 15.10 8.09 3.36
C THR A 165 15.57 6.80 2.70
N LEU A 166 16.81 6.36 2.96
CA LEU A 166 17.34 5.09 2.46
C LEU A 166 16.59 3.88 3.00
N ASN A 167 16.10 3.92 4.24
CA ASN A 167 15.24 2.87 4.81
C ASN A 167 13.88 2.80 4.11
N GLY A 168 13.23 3.94 3.85
CA GLY A 168 11.94 4.00 3.18
C GLY A 168 11.96 3.43 1.76
N LEU A 169 13.06 3.64 1.04
CA LEU A 169 13.18 3.30 -0.37
C LEU A 169 12.97 1.79 -0.66
N PRO A 170 13.64 0.83 -0.03
CA PRO A 170 13.41 -0.59 -0.26
C PRO A 170 12.04 -1.06 0.24
N LEU A 171 11.53 -0.48 1.34
CA LEU A 171 10.31 -0.95 1.98
C LEU A 171 9.03 -0.71 1.16
N GLY A 172 8.99 0.33 0.32
CA GLY A 172 7.81 0.64 -0.50
C GLY A 172 7.51 -0.39 -1.60
N MET A 173 8.49 -1.23 -1.99
CA MET A 173 8.31 -2.28 -2.99
C MET A 173 7.81 -3.61 -2.41
N ILE A 174 7.95 -3.84 -1.10
CA ILE A 174 7.69 -5.14 -0.47
C ILE A 174 6.24 -5.59 -0.64
N TRP A 175 5.27 -4.68 -0.50
CA TRP A 175 3.86 -5.04 -0.68
C TRP A 175 3.59 -5.66 -2.06
N GLY A 176 4.08 -5.01 -3.12
CA GLY A 176 3.92 -5.52 -4.48
C GLY A 176 4.60 -6.87 -4.72
N LEU A 177 5.77 -7.09 -4.12
CA LEU A 177 6.49 -8.36 -4.20
C LEU A 177 5.75 -9.49 -3.49
N VAL A 178 5.23 -9.24 -2.28
CA VAL A 178 4.43 -10.22 -1.53
C VAL A 178 3.12 -10.52 -2.25
N PHE A 179 2.40 -9.46 -2.68
CA PHE A 179 1.16 -9.62 -3.44
C PHE A 179 1.37 -10.40 -4.74
N GLY A 180 2.51 -10.24 -5.39
CA GLY A 180 2.86 -10.99 -6.59
C GLY A 180 2.92 -12.51 -6.43
N PHE A 181 3.07 -13.04 -5.20
CA PHE A 181 2.91 -14.49 -4.91
C PHE A 181 1.45 -14.93 -4.84
N LEU A 182 0.53 -13.99 -4.60
CA LEU A 182 -0.90 -14.23 -4.39
C LEU A 182 -1.73 -13.92 -5.64
N GLU A 183 -1.20 -13.06 -6.50
CA GLU A 183 -1.89 -12.57 -7.70
C GLU A 183 -2.17 -13.68 -8.71
N GLY A 184 -3.30 -13.55 -9.41
CA GLY A 184 -3.69 -14.46 -10.47
C GLY A 184 -4.34 -15.76 -10.00
N ARG A 185 -4.78 -15.83 -8.74
CA ARG A 185 -5.51 -16.97 -8.15
C ARG A 185 -6.98 -16.61 -7.92
N ARG A 186 -7.85 -17.62 -7.92
CA ARG A 186 -9.29 -17.45 -7.65
C ARG A 186 -9.58 -16.80 -6.29
N VAL A 187 -8.69 -16.99 -5.32
CA VAL A 187 -8.79 -16.45 -3.95
C VAL A 187 -7.96 -15.18 -3.73
N SER A 188 -7.42 -14.58 -4.79
CA SER A 188 -6.54 -13.40 -4.70
C SER A 188 -7.17 -12.23 -3.93
N ASP A 189 -8.48 -11.99 -4.10
CA ASP A 189 -9.19 -10.89 -3.42
C ASP A 189 -9.20 -11.10 -1.91
N LEU A 190 -9.53 -12.33 -1.45
CA LEU A 190 -9.54 -12.68 -0.03
C LEU A 190 -8.14 -12.59 0.59
N LEU A 191 -7.13 -13.09 -0.13
CA LEU A 191 -5.73 -13.01 0.29
C LEU A 191 -5.25 -11.55 0.33
N GLY A 192 -5.69 -10.72 -0.61
CA GLY A 192 -5.41 -9.29 -0.66
C GLY A 192 -5.99 -8.52 0.53
N VAL A 193 -7.22 -8.84 0.94
CA VAL A 193 -7.83 -8.28 2.15
C VAL A 193 -7.03 -8.70 3.39
N GLY A 194 -6.69 -9.99 3.52
CA GLY A 194 -5.85 -10.50 4.62
C GLY A 194 -4.49 -9.80 4.70
N LEU A 195 -3.83 -9.64 3.55
CA LEU A 195 -2.57 -8.90 3.47
C LEU A 195 -2.74 -7.42 3.84
N SER A 196 -3.84 -6.78 3.42
CA SER A 196 -4.12 -5.39 3.77
C SER A 196 -4.36 -5.19 5.27
N ILE A 197 -4.94 -6.18 5.96
CA ILE A 197 -5.21 -6.10 7.40
C ILE A 197 -3.93 -6.31 8.20
N SER A 198 -2.94 -7.02 7.66
CA SER A 198 -1.67 -7.26 8.35
C SER A 198 -0.98 -5.98 8.81
N PHE A 199 -1.09 -4.88 8.05
CA PHE A 199 -0.45 -3.63 8.42
C PHE A 199 -1.10 -2.95 9.64
N ILE A 200 -2.37 -3.23 9.95
CA ILE A 200 -3.04 -2.70 11.14
C ILE A 200 -2.43 -3.33 12.39
N VAL A 201 -2.47 -4.67 12.45
CA VAL A 201 -1.96 -5.43 13.61
C VAL A 201 -0.45 -5.27 13.76
N SER A 202 0.29 -5.38 12.64
CA SER A 202 1.75 -5.32 12.67
C SER A 202 2.27 -4.00 13.20
N SER A 203 1.65 -2.88 12.80
CA SER A 203 2.06 -1.56 13.29
C SER A 203 1.94 -1.46 14.82
N GLY A 204 0.85 -1.95 15.38
CA GLY A 204 0.66 -2.00 16.84
C GLY A 204 1.72 -2.86 17.54
N VAL A 205 1.89 -4.11 17.08
CA VAL A 205 2.81 -5.07 17.72
C VAL A 205 4.26 -4.58 17.69
N VAL A 206 4.77 -4.15 16.54
CA VAL A 206 6.18 -3.73 16.45
C VAL A 206 6.47 -2.45 17.25
N LYS A 207 5.47 -1.58 17.43
CA LYS A 207 5.54 -0.40 18.29
C LYS A 207 5.52 -0.80 19.78
N THR A 208 4.69 -1.77 20.16
CA THR A 208 4.69 -2.34 21.51
C THR A 208 6.07 -2.91 21.86
N VAL A 209 6.66 -3.70 20.93
CA VAL A 209 8.03 -4.24 21.11
C VAL A 209 9.05 -3.10 21.21
N GLY A 210 8.98 -2.09 20.35
CA GLY A 210 9.86 -0.92 20.42
C GLY A 210 9.75 -0.18 21.74
N ARG A 211 8.52 0.06 22.22
CA ARG A 211 8.29 0.73 23.50
C ARG A 211 8.76 -0.10 24.70
N TRP A 212 8.59 -1.42 24.63
CA TRP A 212 9.14 -2.34 25.63
C TRP A 212 10.67 -2.28 25.66
N LEU A 213 11.36 -2.31 24.52
CA LEU A 213 12.82 -2.17 24.46
C LEU A 213 13.29 -0.84 25.05
N LEU A 214 12.60 0.27 24.77
CA LEU A 214 12.91 1.56 25.39
C LEU A 214 12.77 1.49 26.93
N SER A 215 11.77 0.79 27.45
CA SER A 215 11.58 0.63 28.90
C SER A 215 12.65 -0.27 29.56
N THR A 216 13.33 -1.11 28.79
CA THR A 216 14.48 -1.91 29.26
C THR A 216 15.82 -1.18 29.17
N GLY A 217 15.82 0.09 28.72
CA GLY A 217 17.01 0.92 28.64
C GLY A 217 17.73 0.91 27.29
N VAL A 218 17.17 0.30 26.24
CA VAL A 218 17.72 0.40 24.89
C VAL A 218 17.61 1.85 24.40
N PRO A 219 18.73 2.49 23.95
CA PRO A 219 18.70 3.86 23.46
C PRO A 219 17.76 4.05 22.26
N GLU A 220 17.08 5.22 22.19
CA GLU A 220 16.10 5.53 21.11
C GLU A 220 16.64 5.30 19.70
N VAL A 221 17.91 5.65 19.45
CA VAL A 221 18.55 5.51 18.13
C VAL A 221 18.85 4.05 17.76
N TRP A 222 19.12 3.18 18.75
CA TRP A 222 19.40 1.75 18.55
C TRP A 222 18.14 0.88 18.55
N MET A 223 17.05 1.36 19.13
CA MET A 223 15.81 0.60 19.25
C MET A 223 15.27 0.11 17.90
N PRO A 224 15.22 0.92 16.81
CA PRO A 224 14.66 0.47 15.53
C PRO A 224 15.43 -0.71 14.93
N VAL A 225 16.76 -0.68 14.90
CA VAL A 225 17.58 -1.77 14.38
C VAL A 225 17.48 -3.02 15.26
N THR A 226 17.36 -2.86 16.58
CA THR A 226 17.15 -3.98 17.50
C THR A 226 15.82 -4.69 17.25
N VAL A 227 14.74 -3.94 17.01
CA VAL A 227 13.45 -4.55 16.64
C VAL A 227 13.56 -5.26 15.30
N GLY A 228 14.21 -4.66 14.29
CA GLY A 228 14.46 -5.31 13.00
C GLY A 228 15.18 -6.65 13.16
N ALA A 229 16.25 -6.69 13.93
CA ALA A 229 16.99 -7.90 14.22
C ALA A 229 16.15 -8.99 14.90
N LEU A 230 15.27 -8.65 15.85
CA LEU A 230 14.34 -9.60 16.49
C LEU A 230 13.37 -10.25 15.49
N PHE A 231 12.97 -9.50 14.46
CA PHE A 231 12.05 -10.01 13.43
C PHE A 231 12.75 -10.62 12.22
N ALA A 232 14.09 -10.65 12.16
CA ALA A 232 14.84 -11.19 11.02
C ALA A 232 14.57 -12.68 10.80
N LEU A 233 14.62 -13.50 11.86
CA LEU A 233 14.36 -14.94 11.76
C LEU A 233 12.90 -15.24 11.34
N PRO A 234 11.87 -14.70 11.98
CA PRO A 234 10.49 -14.81 11.50
C PRO A 234 10.33 -14.40 10.03
N LEU A 235 10.90 -13.28 9.62
CA LEU A 235 10.84 -12.82 8.23
C LEU A 235 11.40 -13.85 7.25
N VAL A 236 12.62 -14.35 7.51
CA VAL A 236 13.27 -15.37 6.64
C VAL A 236 12.39 -16.61 6.53
N LEU A 237 11.83 -17.08 7.66
CA LEU A 237 10.94 -18.25 7.69
C LEU A 237 9.70 -18.04 6.81
N PHE A 238 9.00 -16.91 6.96
CA PHE A 238 7.77 -16.67 6.22
C PHE A 238 8.03 -16.36 4.74
N VAL A 239 9.15 -15.71 4.39
CA VAL A 239 9.59 -15.56 2.99
C VAL A 239 9.92 -16.93 2.39
N ALA A 240 10.56 -17.83 3.14
CA ALA A 240 10.79 -19.20 2.69
C ALA A 240 9.47 -19.97 2.48
N MET A 241 8.44 -19.73 3.31
CA MET A 241 7.10 -20.28 3.09
C MET A 241 6.47 -19.73 1.81
N LEU A 242 6.55 -18.42 1.55
CA LEU A 242 6.08 -17.82 0.29
C LEU A 242 6.76 -18.43 -0.94
N ALA A 243 8.07 -18.69 -0.85
CA ALA A 243 8.84 -19.30 -1.94
C ALA A 243 8.42 -20.75 -2.26
N GLN A 244 7.62 -21.41 -1.40
CA GLN A 244 7.06 -22.73 -1.66
C GLN A 244 5.74 -22.70 -2.43
N LEU A 245 5.11 -21.53 -2.61
CA LEU A 245 3.84 -21.44 -3.32
C LEU A 245 4.01 -21.90 -4.78
N PRO A 246 3.21 -22.90 -5.25
CA PRO A 246 3.24 -23.32 -6.65
C PRO A 246 2.76 -22.17 -7.55
N PRO A 247 3.05 -22.18 -8.85
CA PRO A 247 2.46 -21.24 -9.79
C PRO A 247 0.93 -21.36 -9.81
N PRO A 248 0.19 -20.33 -10.30
CA PRO A 248 -1.25 -20.45 -10.50
C PRO A 248 -1.63 -21.68 -11.31
N SER A 249 -2.75 -22.30 -10.95
CA SER A 249 -3.26 -23.48 -11.66
C SER A 249 -3.90 -23.11 -13.00
N ALA A 250 -4.16 -24.10 -13.86
CA ALA A 250 -4.88 -23.89 -15.11
C ALA A 250 -6.32 -23.37 -14.86
N GLU A 251 -6.96 -23.76 -13.73
CA GLU A 251 -8.26 -23.22 -13.33
C GLU A 251 -8.16 -21.75 -12.88
N ASP A 252 -7.08 -21.38 -12.18
CA ASP A 252 -6.80 -20.01 -11.82
C ASP A 252 -6.63 -19.13 -13.08
N GLU A 253 -5.88 -19.64 -14.07
CA GLU A 253 -5.66 -18.94 -15.34
C GLU A 253 -6.95 -18.81 -16.16
N ALA A 254 -7.78 -19.84 -16.18
CA ALA A 254 -9.07 -19.82 -16.90
C ALA A 254 -10.09 -18.85 -16.25
N SER A 255 -10.03 -18.68 -14.92
CA SER A 255 -10.91 -17.76 -14.19
C SER A 255 -10.45 -16.29 -14.26
N ARG A 256 -9.27 -16.06 -14.82
CA ARG A 256 -8.65 -14.73 -14.91
C ARG A 256 -9.43 -13.84 -15.91
N THR A 257 -9.98 -12.73 -15.43
CA THR A 257 -10.39 -11.65 -16.34
C THR A 257 -9.14 -11.19 -17.10
N LYS A 258 -9.15 -11.27 -18.42
CA LYS A 258 -8.01 -10.81 -19.26
C LYS A 258 -7.81 -9.32 -19.00
N ARG A 259 -6.82 -8.99 -18.17
CA ARG A 259 -6.38 -7.61 -17.96
C ARG A 259 -5.50 -7.23 -19.15
N ALA A 260 -6.01 -6.41 -20.05
CA ALA A 260 -5.19 -5.84 -21.10
C ALA A 260 -4.42 -4.63 -20.53
N PRO A 261 -3.11 -4.50 -20.80
CA PRO A 261 -2.39 -3.28 -20.47
C PRO A 261 -3.03 -2.09 -21.18
N MET A 262 -3.36 -1.04 -20.44
CA MET A 262 -3.89 0.20 -21.03
C MET A 262 -2.76 1.04 -21.59
N SER A 263 -2.92 1.55 -22.81
CA SER A 263 -2.10 2.61 -23.36
C SER A 263 -2.28 3.93 -22.58
N ALA A 264 -1.36 4.88 -22.71
CA ALA A 264 -1.50 6.19 -22.08
C ALA A 264 -2.77 6.93 -22.55
N ALA A 265 -3.15 6.77 -23.83
CA ALA A 265 -4.36 7.37 -24.40
C ALA A 265 -5.64 6.79 -23.75
N GLU A 266 -5.71 5.46 -23.60
CA GLU A 266 -6.85 4.78 -22.97
C GLU A 266 -6.98 5.14 -21.48
N ARG A 267 -5.87 5.24 -20.74
CA ARG A 267 -5.88 5.71 -19.35
C ARG A 267 -6.43 7.13 -19.23
N ASN A 268 -5.99 8.05 -20.11
CA ASN A 268 -6.46 9.43 -20.12
C ASN A 268 -7.93 9.52 -20.52
N ALA A 269 -8.39 8.73 -21.48
CA ALA A 269 -9.79 8.68 -21.90
C ALA A 269 -10.68 8.17 -20.76
N PHE A 270 -10.29 7.07 -20.11
CA PHE A 270 -11.01 6.52 -18.95
C PHE A 270 -11.10 7.54 -17.80
N PHE A 271 -9.97 8.19 -17.48
CA PHE A 271 -9.94 9.21 -16.43
C PHE A 271 -10.87 10.39 -16.77
N ARG A 272 -10.78 10.94 -17.97
CA ARG A 272 -11.63 12.07 -18.40
C ARG A 272 -13.11 11.73 -18.39
N ALA A 273 -13.47 10.54 -18.84
CA ALA A 273 -14.86 10.06 -18.88
C ALA A 273 -15.49 9.93 -17.47
N ASN A 274 -14.66 9.67 -16.44
CA ASN A 274 -15.11 9.42 -15.08
C ASN A 274 -14.51 10.42 -14.06
N ALA A 275 -13.97 11.55 -14.54
CA ALA A 275 -13.16 12.47 -13.75
C ALA A 275 -13.83 12.94 -12.43
N PRO A 276 -15.12 13.37 -12.39
CA PRO A 276 -15.72 13.84 -11.13
C PRO A 276 -15.71 12.77 -10.03
N GLY A 277 -16.09 11.53 -10.36
CA GLY A 277 -16.09 10.43 -9.40
C GLY A 277 -14.67 9.97 -9.00
N LEU A 278 -13.74 9.90 -9.97
CA LEU A 278 -12.36 9.50 -9.70
C LEU A 278 -11.60 10.55 -8.89
N VAL A 279 -11.79 11.84 -9.18
CA VAL A 279 -11.19 12.93 -8.38
C VAL A 279 -11.73 12.88 -6.94
N ALA A 280 -13.04 12.69 -6.75
CA ALA A 280 -13.61 12.52 -5.42
C ALA A 280 -12.94 11.33 -4.67
N LEU A 281 -12.77 10.18 -5.32
CA LEU A 281 -12.10 9.02 -4.74
C LEU A 281 -10.62 9.28 -4.42
N VAL A 282 -9.89 10.02 -5.27
CA VAL A 282 -8.50 10.38 -5.00
C VAL A 282 -8.41 11.32 -3.80
N VAL A 283 -9.26 12.35 -3.71
CA VAL A 283 -9.29 13.28 -2.57
C VAL A 283 -9.65 12.54 -1.27
N LEU A 284 -10.62 11.62 -1.31
CA LEU A 284 -10.95 10.73 -0.20
C LEU A 284 -9.73 9.95 0.27
N TYR A 285 -9.02 9.32 -0.65
CA TYR A 285 -7.84 8.52 -0.33
C TYR A 285 -6.69 9.37 0.26
N VAL A 286 -6.49 10.57 -0.28
CA VAL A 286 -5.51 11.55 0.24
C VAL A 286 -5.79 11.87 1.71
N LEU A 287 -7.05 12.22 2.02
CA LEU A 287 -7.44 12.59 3.37
C LEU A 287 -7.33 11.42 4.34
N LEU A 288 -7.81 10.23 3.94
CA LEU A 288 -7.73 9.02 4.74
C LEU A 288 -6.27 8.57 4.96
N THR A 289 -5.41 8.72 3.96
CA THR A 289 -3.98 8.38 4.08
C THR A 289 -3.30 9.33 5.07
N ALA A 290 -3.57 10.62 4.98
CA ALA A 290 -3.03 11.61 5.90
C ALA A 290 -3.51 11.36 7.34
N PHE A 291 -4.80 11.07 7.53
CA PHE A 291 -5.38 10.78 8.84
C PHE A 291 -4.82 9.47 9.43
N ARG A 292 -4.67 8.42 8.59
CA ARG A 292 -4.04 7.16 8.98
C ARG A 292 -2.60 7.37 9.44
N ASP A 293 -1.81 8.10 8.64
CA ASP A 293 -0.40 8.30 8.94
C ASP A 293 -0.19 9.15 10.18
N LEU A 294 -1.05 10.16 10.41
CA LEU A 294 -1.05 10.92 11.66
C LEU A 294 -1.33 10.01 12.86
N ARG A 295 -2.44 9.25 12.83
CA ARG A 295 -2.81 8.32 13.89
C ARG A 295 -1.71 7.28 14.17
N ASP A 296 -1.10 6.75 13.10
CA ASP A 296 -0.12 5.68 13.19
C ASP A 296 1.26 6.18 13.64
N ASN A 297 1.77 7.28 13.08
CA ASN A 297 3.10 7.78 13.39
C ASN A 297 3.19 8.48 14.76
N PHE A 298 2.09 9.02 15.24
CA PHE A 298 2.00 9.71 16.54
C PHE A 298 1.15 8.93 17.57
N ALA A 299 0.98 7.63 17.35
CA ALA A 299 0.20 6.78 18.26
C ALA A 299 0.70 6.85 19.71
N ARG A 300 2.02 6.94 19.93
CA ARG A 300 2.58 7.12 21.26
C ARG A 300 2.09 8.41 21.92
N GLU A 301 2.25 9.54 21.24
CA GLU A 301 1.86 10.85 21.76
C GLU A 301 0.36 10.94 22.02
N LEU A 302 -0.46 10.33 21.17
CA LEU A 302 -1.90 10.25 21.35
C LEU A 302 -2.27 9.44 22.60
N TRP A 303 -1.70 8.24 22.74
CA TRP A 303 -1.99 7.39 23.90
C TRP A 303 -1.42 7.93 25.21
N ASP A 304 -0.22 8.54 25.17
CA ASP A 304 0.37 9.18 26.34
C ASP A 304 -0.49 10.36 26.82
N ALA A 305 -0.99 11.21 25.89
CA ALA A 305 -1.89 12.32 26.21
C ALA A 305 -3.28 11.85 26.71
N LEU A 306 -3.69 10.63 26.35
CA LEU A 306 -4.93 10.00 26.81
C LEU A 306 -4.76 9.26 28.16
N GLY A 307 -3.57 9.30 28.78
CA GLY A 307 -3.30 8.71 30.10
C GLY A 307 -2.69 7.30 30.08
N PHE A 308 -2.26 6.78 28.92
CA PHE A 308 -1.71 5.42 28.76
C PHE A 308 -0.18 5.41 28.60
N ALA A 309 0.52 6.39 29.16
CA ALA A 309 1.98 6.50 29.04
C ALA A 309 2.74 5.28 29.56
N GLY A 310 2.23 4.63 30.61
CA GLY A 310 2.82 3.43 31.23
C GLY A 310 2.42 2.09 30.59
N GLU A 311 1.60 2.08 29.53
CA GLU A 311 0.98 0.87 28.98
C GLU A 311 1.42 0.59 27.53
N PRO A 312 2.62 0.03 27.27
CA PRO A 312 3.07 -0.26 25.90
C PRO A 312 2.11 -1.14 25.10
N ALA A 313 1.44 -2.09 25.78
CA ALA A 313 0.52 -3.03 25.15
C ALA A 313 -0.69 -2.38 24.49
N ILE A 314 -1.09 -1.15 24.92
CA ILE A 314 -2.24 -0.44 24.36
C ILE A 314 -2.11 -0.23 22.84
N LEU A 315 -0.87 -0.05 22.34
CA LEU A 315 -0.56 0.10 20.92
C LEU A 315 -0.94 -1.14 20.08
N THR A 316 -0.98 -2.32 20.70
CA THR A 316 -1.43 -3.56 20.06
C THR A 316 -2.90 -3.84 20.36
N THR A 317 -3.29 -3.80 21.62
CA THR A 317 -4.61 -4.27 22.09
C THR A 317 -5.74 -3.44 21.50
N ALA A 318 -5.52 -2.13 21.29
CA ALA A 318 -6.49 -1.26 20.63
C ALA A 318 -6.60 -1.50 19.10
N GLU A 319 -5.55 -2.03 18.46
CA GLU A 319 -5.59 -2.30 17.01
C GLU A 319 -6.25 -3.65 16.67
N LEU A 320 -6.32 -4.62 17.58
CA LEU A 320 -6.95 -5.90 17.33
C LEU A 320 -8.45 -5.80 16.98
N PRO A 321 -9.30 -5.11 17.77
CA PRO A 321 -10.70 -4.90 17.42
C PRO A 321 -10.87 -4.15 16.09
N VAL A 322 -9.98 -3.19 15.82
CA VAL A 322 -9.98 -2.43 14.55
C VAL A 322 -9.71 -3.37 13.37
N ALA A 323 -8.70 -4.21 13.48
CA ALA A 323 -8.33 -5.17 12.42
C ALA A 323 -9.43 -6.19 12.16
N PHE A 324 -10.00 -6.78 13.22
CA PHE A 324 -11.11 -7.73 13.10
C PHE A 324 -12.37 -7.09 12.53
N GLY A 325 -12.74 -5.89 13.00
CA GLY A 325 -13.89 -5.16 12.48
C GLY A 325 -13.72 -4.77 11.00
N ALA A 326 -12.53 -4.33 10.60
CA ALA A 326 -12.23 -4.03 9.20
C ALA A 326 -12.24 -5.31 8.33
N LEU A 327 -11.70 -6.44 8.83
CA LEU A 327 -11.73 -7.73 8.15
C LEU A 327 -13.16 -8.18 7.88
N ILE A 328 -14.01 -8.14 8.90
CA ILE A 328 -15.42 -8.54 8.78
C ILE A 328 -16.16 -7.59 7.84
N GLY A 329 -16.03 -6.27 8.04
CA GLY A 329 -16.75 -5.28 7.24
C GLY A 329 -16.38 -5.32 5.76
N VAL A 330 -15.09 -5.29 5.44
CA VAL A 330 -14.61 -5.31 4.04
C VAL A 330 -14.70 -6.72 3.46
N GLY A 331 -14.41 -7.75 4.23
CA GLY A 331 -14.53 -9.14 3.81
C GLY A 331 -15.95 -9.55 3.44
N ALA A 332 -16.97 -9.01 4.11
CA ALA A 332 -18.39 -9.28 3.79
C ALA A 332 -18.77 -8.83 2.37
N ILE A 333 -18.06 -7.86 1.79
CA ILE A 333 -18.28 -7.41 0.40
C ILE A 333 -18.04 -8.54 -0.60
N TYR A 334 -17.16 -9.49 -0.29
CA TYR A 334 -16.88 -10.65 -1.14
C TYR A 334 -18.11 -11.53 -1.38
N LEU A 335 -19.09 -11.53 -0.46
CA LEU A 335 -20.33 -12.27 -0.59
C LEU A 335 -21.27 -11.67 -1.67
N ILE A 336 -21.06 -10.41 -2.07
CA ILE A 336 -21.89 -9.72 -3.05
C ILE A 336 -21.33 -9.98 -4.45
N LYS A 337 -22.00 -10.82 -5.24
CA LYS A 337 -21.55 -11.22 -6.59
C LYS A 337 -21.74 -10.11 -7.62
N ASP A 338 -22.83 -9.36 -7.54
CA ASP A 338 -23.14 -8.27 -8.47
C ASP A 338 -22.23 -7.08 -8.21
N ASN A 339 -21.45 -6.65 -9.24
CA ASN A 339 -20.44 -5.62 -9.11
C ASN A 339 -21.01 -4.24 -8.77
N ARG A 340 -22.20 -3.92 -9.28
CA ARG A 340 -22.87 -2.65 -9.01
C ARG A 340 -23.38 -2.59 -7.56
N ARG A 341 -24.02 -3.66 -7.08
CA ARG A 341 -24.45 -3.77 -5.68
C ARG A 341 -23.25 -3.76 -4.75
N ALA A 342 -22.17 -4.47 -5.09
CA ALA A 342 -20.92 -4.47 -4.34
C ALA A 342 -20.32 -3.05 -4.27
N LEU A 343 -20.27 -2.31 -5.38
CA LEU A 343 -19.77 -0.94 -5.42
C LEU A 343 -20.59 -0.01 -4.50
N MET A 344 -21.92 -0.13 -4.50
CA MET A 344 -22.77 0.67 -3.60
C MET A 344 -22.61 0.25 -2.14
N ALA A 345 -22.48 -1.05 -1.85
CA ALA A 345 -22.19 -1.55 -0.50
C ALA A 345 -20.84 -1.05 0.03
N ILE A 346 -19.81 -1.01 -0.83
CA ILE A 346 -18.50 -0.41 -0.50
C ILE A 346 -18.68 1.05 -0.09
N HIS A 347 -19.36 1.87 -0.89
CA HIS A 347 -19.62 3.26 -0.52
C HIS A 347 -20.40 3.40 0.79
N GLY A 348 -21.36 2.48 1.05
CA GLY A 348 -22.12 2.45 2.30
C GLY A 348 -21.23 2.16 3.51
N ILE A 349 -20.33 1.17 3.42
CA ILE A 349 -19.37 0.83 4.49
C ILE A 349 -18.40 1.97 4.74
N MET A 350 -17.89 2.60 3.67
CA MET A 350 -16.98 3.75 3.75
C MET A 350 -17.67 4.96 4.40
N LEU A 351 -18.92 5.24 4.04
CA LEU A 351 -19.73 6.29 4.66
C LEU A 351 -19.99 5.99 6.15
N PHE A 352 -20.30 4.74 6.50
CA PHE A 352 -20.42 4.32 7.89
C PHE A 352 -19.12 4.54 8.66
N GLY A 353 -17.96 4.32 8.02
CA GLY A 353 -16.65 4.68 8.57
C GLY A 353 -16.54 6.16 8.93
N SER A 354 -17.03 7.06 8.09
CA SER A 354 -17.04 8.50 8.38
C SER A 354 -17.92 8.83 9.60
N PHE A 355 -19.09 8.18 9.71
CA PHE A 355 -19.96 8.34 10.90
C PHE A 355 -19.28 7.82 12.18
N LEU A 356 -18.54 6.71 12.12
CA LEU A 356 -17.80 6.21 13.27
C LEU A 356 -16.72 7.21 13.70
N ILE A 357 -15.97 7.79 12.76
CA ILE A 357 -14.93 8.79 13.09
C ILE A 357 -15.58 10.01 13.76
N GLY A 358 -16.55 10.66 13.13
CA GLY A 358 -17.16 11.88 13.63
C GLY A 358 -18.02 11.64 14.87
N GLY A 359 -18.91 10.66 14.84
CA GLY A 359 -19.82 10.33 15.92
C GLY A 359 -19.11 9.92 17.20
N SER A 360 -18.09 9.04 17.10
CA SER A 360 -17.31 8.66 18.28
C SER A 360 -16.50 9.83 18.85
N THR A 361 -16.02 10.74 17.99
CA THR A 361 -15.29 11.93 18.46
C THR A 361 -16.24 12.90 19.20
N ILE A 362 -17.47 13.06 18.73
CA ILE A 362 -18.51 13.84 19.47
C ILE A 362 -18.80 13.19 20.84
N LEU A 363 -19.01 11.86 20.87
CA LEU A 363 -19.29 11.15 22.10
C LEU A 363 -18.12 11.24 23.10
N PHE A 364 -16.88 11.21 22.61
CA PHE A 364 -15.68 11.39 23.44
C PHE A 364 -15.60 12.81 24.01
N ASP A 365 -15.86 13.84 23.20
CA ASP A 365 -15.84 15.23 23.63
C ASP A 365 -16.95 15.57 24.64
N LEU A 366 -18.09 14.87 24.55
CA LEU A 366 -19.17 14.95 25.51
C LEU A 366 -18.91 14.13 26.80
N GLY A 367 -17.79 13.39 26.88
CA GLY A 367 -17.49 12.49 27.99
C GLY A 367 -18.38 11.24 28.05
N ALA A 368 -19.14 10.92 27.00
CA ALA A 368 -20.03 9.76 26.94
C ALA A 368 -19.27 8.43 26.72
N ILE A 369 -18.10 8.49 26.11
CA ILE A 369 -17.21 7.33 25.94
C ILE A 369 -15.78 7.68 26.37
N GLY A 370 -15.05 6.66 26.87
CA GLY A 370 -13.65 6.81 27.25
C GLY A 370 -12.68 6.80 26.07
N PRO A 371 -11.37 7.00 26.35
CA PRO A 371 -10.32 7.08 25.30
C PRO A 371 -10.20 5.81 24.46
N VAL A 372 -10.26 4.62 25.09
CA VAL A 372 -10.05 3.33 24.38
C VAL A 372 -11.16 3.06 23.35
N PRO A 373 -12.47 3.06 23.72
CA PRO A 373 -13.53 2.90 22.72
C PRO A 373 -13.53 4.00 21.67
N TRP A 374 -13.15 5.23 21.99
CA TRP A 374 -12.98 6.30 21.01
C TRP A 374 -11.91 5.98 19.96
N MET A 375 -10.67 5.67 20.40
CA MET A 375 -9.56 5.36 19.51
C MET A 375 -9.80 4.10 18.66
N ILE A 376 -10.51 3.08 19.21
CA ILE A 376 -10.94 1.90 18.46
C ILE A 376 -11.96 2.30 17.39
N SER A 377 -12.99 3.08 17.75
CA SER A 377 -14.04 3.49 16.81
C SER A 377 -13.50 4.36 15.68
N VAL A 378 -12.63 5.33 16.00
CA VAL A 378 -11.95 6.16 15.00
C VAL A 378 -11.07 5.29 14.10
N GLY A 379 -10.31 4.35 14.66
CA GLY A 379 -9.48 3.42 13.89
C GLY A 379 -10.30 2.53 12.98
N LEU A 380 -11.39 1.95 13.48
CA LEU A 380 -12.30 1.13 12.67
C LEU A 380 -12.93 1.95 11.54
N GLY A 381 -13.45 3.14 11.84
CA GLY A 381 -14.02 4.03 10.84
C GLY A 381 -13.02 4.39 9.74
N LEU A 382 -11.79 4.72 10.13
CA LEU A 382 -10.69 4.99 9.21
C LEU A 382 -10.42 3.79 8.27
N TYR A 383 -10.29 2.59 8.81
CA TYR A 383 -9.93 1.43 7.99
C TYR A 383 -11.10 0.86 7.19
N LEU A 384 -12.34 1.02 7.62
CA LEU A 384 -13.51 0.77 6.78
C LEU A 384 -13.56 1.70 5.55
N GLY A 385 -13.05 2.92 5.70
CA GLY A 385 -12.89 3.86 4.59
C GLY A 385 -11.67 3.57 3.71
N TYR A 386 -10.54 3.17 4.30
CA TYR A 386 -9.23 3.07 3.62
C TYR A 386 -8.98 1.73 2.94
N VAL A 387 -9.28 0.60 3.62
CA VAL A 387 -8.96 -0.76 3.11
C VAL A 387 -9.61 -1.07 1.77
N PRO A 388 -10.86 -0.65 1.48
CA PRO A 388 -11.47 -0.92 0.18
C PRO A 388 -10.69 -0.38 -1.01
N PHE A 389 -9.99 0.75 -0.89
CA PHE A 389 -9.18 1.33 -1.97
C PHE A 389 -8.04 0.41 -2.42
N ASN A 390 -7.45 -0.32 -1.49
CA ASN A 390 -6.31 -1.21 -1.74
C ASN A 390 -6.72 -2.67 -2.01
N SER A 391 -8.03 -2.97 -1.97
CA SER A 391 -8.51 -4.36 -2.08
C SER A 391 -9.59 -4.55 -3.13
N VAL A 392 -10.77 -3.93 -2.98
CA VAL A 392 -11.97 -4.30 -3.75
C VAL A 392 -12.60 -3.16 -4.53
N LEU A 393 -12.39 -1.89 -4.15
CA LEU A 393 -13.11 -0.74 -4.70
C LEU A 393 -12.89 -0.57 -6.21
N PHE A 394 -11.65 -0.49 -6.64
CA PHE A 394 -11.33 -0.20 -8.05
C PHE A 394 -11.64 -1.36 -8.98
N ASP A 395 -11.46 -2.62 -8.54
CA ASP A 395 -11.84 -3.78 -9.33
C ASP A 395 -13.37 -3.82 -9.56
N ARG A 396 -14.16 -3.59 -8.49
CA ARG A 396 -15.62 -3.53 -8.58
C ARG A 396 -16.13 -2.32 -9.38
N LEU A 397 -15.46 -1.17 -9.26
CA LEU A 397 -15.76 0.03 -10.03
C LEU A 397 -15.59 -0.20 -11.54
N ILE A 398 -14.41 -0.71 -11.93
CA ILE A 398 -14.10 -0.99 -13.33
C ILE A 398 -15.08 -2.01 -13.92
N ALA A 399 -15.36 -3.08 -13.20
CA ALA A 399 -16.31 -4.10 -13.60
C ALA A 399 -17.76 -3.55 -13.71
N ALA A 400 -18.17 -2.67 -12.77
CA ALA A 400 -19.50 -2.05 -12.81
C ALA A 400 -19.67 -1.05 -13.95
N LEU A 401 -18.57 -0.42 -14.40
CA LEU A 401 -18.57 0.49 -15.56
C LEU A 401 -18.45 -0.24 -16.90
N GLY A 402 -18.22 -1.56 -16.91
CA GLY A 402 -17.99 -2.33 -18.12
C GLY A 402 -16.74 -1.90 -18.90
N SER A 403 -15.78 -1.26 -18.24
CA SER A 403 -14.62 -0.65 -18.86
C SER A 403 -13.42 -1.58 -18.85
N VAL A 404 -12.58 -1.50 -19.89
CA VAL A 404 -11.27 -2.17 -19.93
C VAL A 404 -10.24 -1.26 -19.24
N ALA A 405 -10.09 -1.40 -17.92
CA ALA A 405 -9.13 -0.64 -17.14
C ALA A 405 -8.38 -1.55 -16.16
N THR A 406 -7.26 -1.07 -15.59
CA THR A 406 -6.53 -1.80 -14.56
C THR A 406 -6.66 -1.11 -13.22
N ALA A 407 -7.16 -1.83 -12.19
CA ALA A 407 -7.26 -1.30 -10.83
C ALA A 407 -5.90 -0.83 -10.29
N GLY A 408 -4.82 -1.52 -10.64
CA GLY A 408 -3.46 -1.13 -10.26
C GLY A 408 -3.11 0.31 -10.62
N PHE A 409 -3.50 0.79 -11.81
CA PHE A 409 -3.28 2.19 -12.20
C PHE A 409 -3.96 3.17 -11.23
N LEU A 410 -5.24 2.93 -10.89
CA LEU A 410 -6.00 3.79 -9.99
C LEU A 410 -5.44 3.75 -8.55
N ILE A 411 -5.01 2.57 -8.09
CA ILE A 411 -4.35 2.41 -6.78
C ILE A 411 -3.05 3.22 -6.74
N TYR A 412 -2.21 3.14 -7.79
CA TYR A 412 -0.94 3.89 -7.83
C TYR A 412 -1.16 5.40 -7.86
N VAL A 413 -2.15 5.88 -8.61
CA VAL A 413 -2.51 7.31 -8.62
C VAL A 413 -2.97 7.74 -7.23
N ALA A 414 -3.89 6.99 -6.62
CA ALA A 414 -4.37 7.29 -5.27
C ALA A 414 -3.22 7.28 -4.24
N ASP A 415 -2.36 6.27 -4.27
CA ASP A 415 -1.19 6.14 -3.38
C ASP A 415 -0.23 7.33 -3.51
N ALA A 416 0.12 7.73 -4.74
CA ALA A 416 1.05 8.83 -4.98
C ALA A 416 0.54 10.14 -4.37
N PHE A 417 -0.72 10.50 -4.62
CA PHE A 417 -1.34 11.68 -4.02
C PHE A 417 -1.58 11.51 -2.52
N GLY A 418 -1.88 10.29 -2.05
CA GLY A 418 -2.07 9.98 -0.64
C GLY A 418 -0.83 10.28 0.20
N TYR A 419 0.34 9.83 -0.23
CA TYR A 419 1.61 10.13 0.46
C TYR A 419 1.95 11.62 0.42
N LEU A 420 1.72 12.29 -0.71
CA LEU A 420 1.93 13.74 -0.80
C LEU A 420 1.03 14.47 0.21
N GLY A 421 -0.26 14.11 0.29
CA GLY A 421 -1.18 14.69 1.26
C GLY A 421 -0.79 14.42 2.71
N SER A 422 -0.32 13.20 3.01
CA SER A 422 0.19 12.85 4.34
C SER A 422 1.37 13.72 4.75
N MET A 423 2.34 13.92 3.86
CA MET A 423 3.49 14.80 4.12
C MET A 423 3.04 16.26 4.32
N THR A 424 2.11 16.74 3.48
CA THR A 424 1.57 18.10 3.59
C THR A 424 0.91 18.32 4.96
N VAL A 425 0.06 17.40 5.41
CA VAL A 425 -0.60 17.52 6.73
C VAL A 425 0.43 17.52 7.87
N LEU A 426 1.45 16.66 7.80
CA LEU A 426 2.49 16.61 8.80
C LEU A 426 3.32 17.90 8.86
N VAL A 427 3.70 18.45 7.72
CA VAL A 427 4.41 19.74 7.63
C VAL A 427 3.52 20.86 8.16
N THR A 428 2.25 20.90 7.73
CA THR A 428 1.27 21.91 8.20
C THR A 428 1.11 21.88 9.72
N LYS A 429 1.03 20.68 10.33
CA LYS A 429 0.97 20.56 11.80
C LYS A 429 2.27 21.05 12.46
N SER A 430 3.42 20.61 11.95
CA SER A 430 4.70 20.89 12.58
C SER A 430 5.09 22.36 12.47
N VAL A 431 4.75 23.02 11.36
CA VAL A 431 5.14 24.38 10.99
C VAL A 431 4.02 25.39 11.25
N GLY A 432 2.81 25.09 10.79
CA GLY A 432 1.68 26.02 10.81
C GLY A 432 0.92 26.04 12.14
N SER A 433 1.05 25.00 12.96
CA SER A 433 0.31 24.86 14.23
C SER A 433 1.21 24.23 15.32
N PRO A 434 2.41 24.77 15.59
CA PRO A 434 3.34 24.17 16.55
C PRO A 434 2.75 24.13 17.97
N ASN A 435 1.94 25.09 18.36
CA ASN A 435 1.38 25.22 19.71
C ASN A 435 0.20 24.27 20.00
N LEU A 436 -0.44 23.67 18.97
CA LEU A 436 -1.45 22.65 19.18
C LEU A 436 -0.81 21.34 19.62
N SER A 437 -1.34 20.69 20.64
CA SER A 437 -0.94 19.32 20.97
C SER A 437 -1.29 18.34 19.84
N TRP A 438 -0.61 17.19 19.80
CA TRP A 438 -0.93 16.14 18.80
C TRP A 438 -2.37 15.62 18.97
N LEU A 439 -2.86 15.54 20.21
CA LEU A 439 -4.21 15.09 20.51
C LEU A 439 -5.28 16.09 20.03
N GLU A 440 -5.08 17.38 20.28
CA GLU A 440 -6.00 18.43 19.82
C GLU A 440 -6.04 18.48 18.29
N PHE A 441 -4.87 18.47 17.64
CA PHE A 441 -4.81 18.43 16.19
C PHE A 441 -5.50 17.18 15.63
N PHE A 442 -5.28 16.01 16.23
CA PHE A 442 -5.93 14.77 15.82
C PHE A 442 -7.45 14.84 15.94
N ARG A 443 -7.99 15.41 17.02
CA ARG A 443 -9.45 15.61 17.21
C ARG A 443 -10.04 16.51 16.13
N VAL A 444 -9.43 17.67 15.88
CA VAL A 444 -9.87 18.59 14.82
C VAL A 444 -9.83 17.89 13.47
N PHE A 445 -8.74 17.17 13.18
CA PHE A 445 -8.58 16.46 11.93
C PHE A 445 -9.55 15.28 11.78
N ALA A 446 -9.98 14.65 12.88
CA ALA A 446 -11.04 13.64 12.87
C ALA A 446 -12.38 14.24 12.40
N TYR A 447 -12.76 15.42 12.91
CA TYR A 447 -13.97 16.12 12.45
C TYR A 447 -13.88 16.50 10.97
N VAL A 448 -12.78 17.11 10.54
CA VAL A 448 -12.56 17.47 9.13
C VAL A 448 -12.65 16.22 8.25
N THR A 449 -11.98 15.14 8.66
CA THR A 449 -12.01 13.87 7.92
C THR A 449 -13.44 13.34 7.83
N ALA A 450 -14.16 13.26 8.93
CA ALA A 450 -15.53 12.72 8.96
C ALA A 450 -16.48 13.50 8.04
N VAL A 451 -16.45 14.82 8.10
CA VAL A 451 -17.34 15.68 7.29
C VAL A 451 -16.97 15.60 5.82
N VAL A 452 -15.70 15.83 5.47
CA VAL A 452 -15.27 15.87 4.07
C VAL A 452 -15.42 14.50 3.42
N THR A 453 -15.02 13.41 4.11
CA THR A 453 -15.18 12.07 3.54
C THR A 453 -16.65 11.69 3.44
N GLY A 454 -17.48 12.03 4.41
CA GLY A 454 -18.93 11.78 4.35
C GLY A 454 -19.58 12.41 3.12
N VAL A 455 -19.32 13.69 2.88
CA VAL A 455 -19.84 14.41 1.70
C VAL A 455 -19.34 13.79 0.39
N LEU A 456 -18.04 13.50 0.31
CA LEU A 456 -17.45 12.94 -0.91
C LEU A 456 -17.88 11.49 -1.17
N TYR A 457 -18.12 10.66 -0.14
CA TYR A 457 -18.68 9.32 -0.33
C TYR A 457 -20.09 9.35 -0.90
N VAL A 458 -20.94 10.24 -0.39
CA VAL A 458 -22.30 10.44 -0.93
C VAL A 458 -22.23 10.92 -2.38
N GLY A 459 -21.41 11.94 -2.66
CA GLY A 459 -21.23 12.48 -4.01
C GLY A 459 -20.72 11.43 -5.00
N SER A 460 -19.68 10.68 -4.62
CA SER A 460 -19.12 9.58 -5.44
C SER A 460 -20.14 8.46 -5.66
N ALA A 461 -20.87 8.04 -4.61
CA ALA A 461 -21.90 7.02 -4.73
C ALA A 461 -23.03 7.42 -5.70
N LEU A 462 -23.51 8.66 -5.60
CA LEU A 462 -24.55 9.20 -6.48
C LEU A 462 -24.05 9.27 -7.94
N TYR A 463 -22.83 9.75 -8.15
CA TYR A 463 -22.21 9.82 -9.47
C TYR A 463 -22.12 8.44 -10.12
N PHE A 464 -21.50 7.46 -9.45
CA PHE A 464 -21.33 6.13 -10.02
C PHE A 464 -22.62 5.34 -10.12
N ARG A 465 -23.61 5.60 -9.24
CA ARG A 465 -24.95 5.01 -9.38
C ARG A 465 -25.63 5.45 -10.68
N GLY A 466 -25.45 6.71 -11.08
CA GLY A 466 -25.95 7.23 -12.36
C GLY A 466 -25.24 6.54 -13.53
N ARG A 467 -23.90 6.57 -13.54
CA ARG A 467 -23.09 6.02 -14.64
C ARG A 467 -23.26 4.52 -14.86
N THR A 468 -23.49 3.74 -13.81
CA THR A 468 -23.73 2.29 -13.91
C THR A 468 -25.17 1.91 -14.25
N ARG A 469 -26.10 2.87 -14.40
CA ARG A 469 -27.49 2.64 -14.87
C ARG A 469 -27.63 2.73 -16.37
N GLU A 470 -26.73 3.48 -16.98
CA GLU A 470 -26.77 3.81 -18.41
C GLU A 470 -26.04 2.76 -19.28
N GLY A 471 -25.33 1.83 -18.70
CA GLY A 471 -24.67 0.67 -19.32
C GLY A 471 -25.35 -0.66 -18.94
#